data_d909c3ce5ee3cb61b3e0d4b85185b06f
#
_entry.id   d909c3ce5ee3cb61b3e0d4b85185b06f
#
_cell.length_a   1.000
_cell.length_b   1.000
_cell.length_c   1.000
_cell.angle_alpha   90.00
_cell.angle_beta   90.00
_cell.angle_gamma   90.00
#
_symmetry.space_group_name_H-M   'P 1'
#
loop_
_entity.id
_entity.type
_entity.pdbx_description
1 polymer ?
#
loop_
_entity_poly.entity_id
_entity_poly.type
_entity_poly.pdbx_seq_one_letter_code
_entity_poly.pdbx_strand_id
1 'polypeptide(L)'
;MAIRVFHRDEAATRLPIISRDARLVIWPGTGAWEANMNYVRMEPGEANVDHVHPSSEDTIYIVSGEGTVEDLTNGVELPFRAGHCIHVAPGVRHRVRADRGVPVVSVGGPCPADVSGLRAAGLLGDDDGPPA
;
A
#
# COMPACT_ATOMS: atom_id res chain seq x y z
N MET A 1 -23.75 3.80 -7.01
CA MET A 1 -23.77 4.37 -5.65
C MET A 1 -22.70 5.45 -5.55
N ALA A 2 -23.10 6.64 -5.22
CA ALA A 2 -22.17 7.79 -5.18
C ALA A 2 -21.24 7.76 -3.95
N ILE A 3 -21.74 7.25 -2.80
CA ILE A 3 -20.98 7.20 -1.56
C ILE A 3 -21.09 5.78 -0.99
N ARG A 4 -19.95 5.25 -0.54
CA ARG A 4 -19.87 3.94 0.11
C ARG A 4 -18.98 4.04 1.33
N VAL A 5 -19.28 3.26 2.35
CA VAL A 5 -18.50 3.23 3.58
C VAL A 5 -18.03 1.80 3.81
N PHE A 6 -16.71 1.63 4.01
CA PHE A 6 -16.09 0.34 4.27
C PHE A 6 -15.37 0.38 5.62
N HIS A 7 -15.36 -0.73 6.31
CA HIS A 7 -14.62 -0.89 7.55
C HIS A 7 -13.43 -1.83 7.33
N ARG A 8 -12.26 -1.49 7.90
CA ARG A 8 -11.05 -2.29 7.74
C ARG A 8 -11.21 -3.75 8.21
N ASP A 9 -12.04 -3.98 9.21
CA ASP A 9 -12.26 -5.33 9.76
C ASP A 9 -13.15 -6.19 8.86
N GLU A 10 -13.84 -5.58 7.90
CA GLU A 10 -14.66 -6.28 6.91
C GLU A 10 -13.88 -6.61 5.63
N ALA A 11 -12.68 -6.06 5.48
CA ALA A 11 -11.84 -6.31 4.32
C ALA A 11 -11.28 -7.73 4.36
N ALA A 12 -11.72 -8.59 3.43
CA ALA A 12 -11.35 -10.00 3.37
C ALA A 12 -10.06 -10.26 2.59
N THR A 13 -9.66 -9.34 1.72
CA THR A 13 -8.52 -9.52 0.83
C THR A 13 -7.24 -8.98 1.46
N ARG A 14 -6.21 -9.80 1.41
CA ARG A 14 -4.87 -9.49 1.93
C ARG A 14 -3.87 -9.38 0.79
N LEU A 15 -2.82 -8.58 1.02
CA LEU A 15 -1.71 -8.43 0.09
C LEU A 15 -0.39 -8.79 0.80
N PRO A 16 -0.02 -10.10 0.80
CA PRO A 16 1.09 -10.60 1.63
C PRO A 16 2.46 -10.01 1.31
N ILE A 17 2.68 -9.49 0.10
CA ILE A 17 3.95 -8.84 -0.26
C ILE A 17 4.19 -7.55 0.52
N ILE A 18 3.16 -6.95 1.08
CA ILE A 18 3.28 -5.76 1.92
C ILE A 18 3.49 -6.15 3.37
N SER A 19 2.58 -6.95 3.93
CA SER A 19 2.71 -7.53 5.27
C SER A 19 1.70 -8.66 5.44
N ARG A 20 1.82 -9.41 6.54
CA ARG A 20 0.81 -10.42 6.88
C ARG A 20 -0.56 -9.80 7.14
N ASP A 21 -0.61 -8.54 7.56
CA ASP A 21 -1.85 -7.82 7.83
C ASP A 21 -1.95 -6.56 6.96
N ALA A 22 -1.84 -6.72 5.66
CA ALA A 22 -2.12 -5.69 4.68
C ALA A 22 -3.49 -5.95 4.07
N ARG A 23 -4.43 -5.06 4.34
CA ARG A 23 -5.84 -5.20 3.95
C ARG A 23 -6.17 -4.23 2.83
N LEU A 24 -6.75 -4.75 1.75
CA LEU A 24 -7.27 -3.95 0.65
C LEU A 24 -8.70 -3.53 1.01
N VAL A 25 -8.91 -2.26 1.29
CA VAL A 25 -10.22 -1.74 1.74
C VAL A 25 -10.95 -1.06 0.59
N ILE A 26 -10.32 -0.06 -0.04
CA ILE A 26 -10.84 0.60 -1.24
C ILE A 26 -9.85 0.30 -2.36
N TRP A 27 -10.32 -0.46 -3.34
CA TRP A 27 -9.48 -0.97 -4.41
C TRP A 27 -10.37 -1.47 -5.56
N PRO A 28 -9.82 -1.91 -6.71
CA PRO A 28 -10.65 -2.42 -7.81
C PRO A 28 -11.64 -3.52 -7.41
N GLY A 29 -11.26 -4.42 -6.51
CA GLY A 29 -12.15 -5.48 -6.01
C GLY A 29 -13.39 -4.96 -5.28
N THR A 30 -13.36 -3.73 -4.77
CA THR A 30 -14.53 -3.04 -4.21
C THR A 30 -15.06 -1.94 -5.13
N GLY A 31 -14.57 -1.88 -6.38
CA GLY A 31 -15.10 -0.99 -7.43
C GLY A 31 -14.39 0.35 -7.57
N ALA A 32 -13.25 0.55 -6.92
CA ALA A 32 -12.47 1.79 -7.00
C ALA A 32 -11.21 1.57 -7.86
N TRP A 33 -11.08 2.34 -8.94
CA TRP A 33 -9.95 2.20 -9.87
C TRP A 33 -8.98 3.37 -9.84
N GLU A 34 -9.46 4.57 -9.54
CA GLU A 34 -8.66 5.80 -9.51
C GLU A 34 -8.12 6.13 -8.11
N ALA A 35 -8.69 5.51 -7.09
CA ALA A 35 -8.27 5.68 -5.71
C ALA A 35 -8.02 4.33 -5.06
N ASN A 36 -7.14 4.32 -4.07
CA ASN A 36 -6.81 3.10 -3.34
C ASN A 36 -6.57 3.45 -1.87
N MET A 37 -7.15 2.66 -0.98
CA MET A 37 -6.95 2.81 0.45
C MET A 37 -6.71 1.42 1.05
N ASN A 38 -5.48 1.17 1.45
CA ASN A 38 -5.09 -0.01 2.20
C ASN A 38 -5.02 0.34 3.68
N TYR A 39 -5.27 -0.63 4.53
CA TYR A 39 -4.93 -0.58 5.95
C TYR A 39 -3.83 -1.61 6.17
N VAL A 40 -2.69 -1.17 6.70
CA VAL A 40 -1.50 -2.02 6.84
C VAL A 40 -1.00 -1.97 8.28
N ARG A 41 -0.84 -3.14 8.89
CA ARG A 41 -0.13 -3.30 10.15
C ARG A 41 1.10 -4.17 9.90
N MET A 42 2.26 -3.62 10.21
CA MET A 42 3.53 -4.37 10.24
C MET A 42 3.93 -4.62 11.68
N GLU A 43 4.25 -5.88 11.98
CA GLU A 43 4.86 -6.21 13.27
C GLU A 43 6.33 -5.79 13.29
N PRO A 44 6.92 -5.59 14.49
CA PRO A 44 8.34 -5.28 14.60
C PRO A 44 9.19 -6.30 13.83
N GLY A 45 10.10 -5.78 12.99
CA GLY A 45 10.97 -6.58 12.15
C GLY A 45 10.41 -6.93 10.76
N GLU A 46 9.13 -6.65 10.49
CA GLU A 46 8.59 -6.83 9.14
C GLU A 46 9.08 -5.74 8.18
N ALA A 47 9.21 -6.12 6.93
CA ALA A 47 9.42 -5.21 5.82
C ALA A 47 8.58 -5.71 4.64
N ASN A 48 8.05 -4.80 3.83
CA ASN A 48 7.43 -5.25 2.59
C ASN A 48 8.51 -5.69 1.57
N VAL A 49 8.08 -6.47 0.59
CA VAL A 49 8.94 -6.80 -0.54
C VAL A 49 9.18 -5.50 -1.33
N ASP A 50 10.42 -5.26 -1.75
CA ASP A 50 10.70 -4.11 -2.58
C ASP A 50 9.91 -4.20 -3.89
N HIS A 51 9.31 -3.10 -4.31
CA HIS A 51 8.39 -3.08 -5.43
C HIS A 51 8.34 -1.72 -6.11
N VAL A 52 7.73 -1.72 -7.28
CA VAL A 52 7.54 -0.55 -8.14
C VAL A 52 6.08 -0.44 -8.53
N HIS A 53 5.54 0.77 -8.49
CA HIS A 53 4.26 1.08 -9.11
C HIS A 53 4.55 1.88 -10.38
N PRO A 54 4.51 1.26 -11.59
CA PRO A 54 4.99 1.93 -12.80
C PRO A 54 4.20 3.16 -13.21
N SER A 55 2.91 3.17 -12.92
CA SER A 55 1.97 4.19 -13.39
C SER A 55 1.15 4.83 -12.27
N SER A 56 1.53 4.60 -11.01
CA SER A 56 0.80 5.11 -9.85
C SER A 56 1.73 5.90 -8.95
N GLU A 57 1.20 6.97 -8.37
CA GLU A 57 1.83 7.59 -7.20
C GLU A 57 1.36 6.83 -5.96
N ASP A 58 2.25 6.61 -5.02
CA ASP A 58 1.91 5.99 -3.74
C ASP A 58 1.93 7.05 -2.66
N THR A 59 0.91 7.07 -1.83
CA THR A 59 0.84 7.91 -0.65
C THR A 59 0.51 7.06 0.56
N ILE A 60 1.29 7.24 1.62
CA ILE A 60 1.17 6.44 2.83
C ILE A 60 1.17 7.38 4.03
N TYR A 61 0.10 7.34 4.82
CA TYR A 61 0.02 8.07 6.08
C TYR A 61 0.34 7.12 7.23
N ILE A 62 1.28 7.50 8.08
CA ILE A 62 1.67 6.72 9.25
C ILE A 62 0.76 7.08 10.42
N VAL A 63 -0.09 6.15 10.79
CA VAL A 63 -1.05 6.31 11.89
C VAL A 63 -0.35 6.14 13.23
N SER A 64 0.51 5.12 13.35
CA SER A 64 1.25 4.84 14.58
C SER A 64 2.55 4.11 14.27
N GLY A 65 3.49 4.20 15.20
CA GLY A 65 4.79 3.56 15.08
C GLY A 65 5.83 4.44 14.38
N GLU A 66 6.98 3.84 14.14
CA GLU A 66 8.10 4.48 13.44
C GLU A 66 8.92 3.43 12.71
N GLY A 67 9.63 3.84 11.68
CA GLY A 67 10.42 2.94 10.86
C GLY A 67 11.26 3.67 9.84
N THR A 68 11.60 2.97 8.76
CA THR A 68 12.44 3.46 7.66
C THR A 68 11.78 3.16 6.32
N VAL A 69 11.72 4.14 5.44
CA VAL A 69 11.37 3.94 4.04
C VAL A 69 12.64 4.04 3.19
N GLU A 70 12.82 3.09 2.28
CA GLU A 70 13.96 3.05 1.36
C GLU A 70 13.52 3.44 -0.03
N ASP A 71 14.19 4.44 -0.60
CA ASP A 71 14.17 4.72 -2.04
C ASP A 71 15.33 3.95 -2.66
N LEU A 72 15.03 2.77 -3.21
CA LEU A 72 16.07 1.88 -3.77
C LEU A 72 16.52 2.33 -5.15
N THR A 73 15.74 3.14 -5.83
CA THR A 73 16.13 3.71 -7.12
C THR A 73 17.24 4.75 -6.94
N ASN A 74 17.14 5.59 -5.92
CA ASN A 74 18.06 6.68 -5.69
C ASN A 74 19.05 6.42 -4.53
N GLY A 75 18.94 5.27 -3.86
CA GLY A 75 19.86 4.90 -2.79
C GLY A 75 19.72 5.74 -1.52
N VAL A 76 18.51 6.12 -1.17
CA VAL A 76 18.21 6.97 -0.02
C VAL A 76 17.34 6.23 0.99
N GLU A 77 17.65 6.36 2.27
CA GLU A 77 16.82 5.89 3.37
C GLU A 77 16.32 7.09 4.18
N LEU A 78 15.04 7.11 4.51
CA LEU A 78 14.42 8.18 5.28
C LEU A 78 13.68 7.58 6.48
N PRO A 79 13.90 8.14 7.69
CA PRO A 79 13.13 7.73 8.86
C PRO A 79 11.72 8.31 8.80
N PHE A 80 10.77 7.58 9.36
CA PHE A 80 9.41 8.07 9.53
C PHE A 80 8.88 7.73 10.92
N ARG A 81 7.89 8.47 11.35
CA ARG A 81 7.11 8.24 12.57
C ARG A 81 5.66 8.62 12.38
N ALA A 82 4.84 8.36 13.37
CA ALA A 82 3.42 8.72 13.34
C ALA A 82 3.22 10.19 12.95
N GLY A 83 2.30 10.44 12.06
CA GLY A 83 2.00 11.76 11.51
C GLY A 83 2.71 12.08 10.20
N HIS A 84 3.73 11.31 9.82
CA HIS A 84 4.37 11.50 8.53
C HIS A 84 3.51 10.96 7.38
N CYS A 85 3.55 11.68 6.26
CA CYS A 85 3.03 11.20 4.98
C CYS A 85 4.23 10.90 4.08
N ILE A 86 4.21 9.72 3.48
CA ILE A 86 5.24 9.28 2.52
C ILE A 86 4.64 9.41 1.13
N HIS A 87 5.36 10.04 0.22
CA HIS A 87 5.02 10.10 -1.20
C HIS A 87 6.09 9.38 -2.00
N VAL A 88 5.65 8.45 -2.85
CA VAL A 88 6.53 7.73 -3.77
C VAL A 88 6.10 8.02 -5.19
N ALA A 89 7.00 8.63 -5.98
CA ALA A 89 6.74 8.93 -7.38
C ALA A 89 6.60 7.63 -8.21
N PRO A 90 5.87 7.67 -9.34
CA PRO A 90 5.76 6.52 -10.22
C PRO A 90 7.14 6.00 -10.65
N GLY A 91 7.30 4.68 -10.71
CA GLY A 91 8.53 4.03 -11.17
C GLY A 91 9.66 3.97 -10.15
N VAL A 92 9.49 4.51 -8.96
CA VAL A 92 10.50 4.42 -7.91
C VAL A 92 10.38 3.08 -7.17
N ARG A 93 11.47 2.31 -7.16
CA ARG A 93 11.54 1.07 -6.36
C ARG A 93 11.72 1.44 -4.89
N HIS A 94 10.88 0.90 -4.06
CA HIS A 94 10.85 1.28 -2.64
C HIS A 94 10.48 0.12 -1.73
N ARG A 95 10.77 0.30 -0.44
CA ARG A 95 10.44 -0.66 0.62
C ARG A 95 10.23 0.09 1.93
N VAL A 96 9.25 -0.34 2.70
CA VAL A 96 8.96 0.15 4.05
C VAL A 96 9.36 -0.91 5.07
N ARG A 97 10.02 -0.51 6.14
CA ARG A 97 10.48 -1.40 7.21
C ARG A 97 9.98 -0.93 8.59
N ALA A 98 9.45 -1.85 9.36
CA ALA A 98 9.14 -1.65 10.79
C ALA A 98 10.36 -2.06 11.64
N ASP A 99 11.41 -1.25 11.60
CA ASP A 99 12.75 -1.59 12.11
C ASP A 99 13.13 -0.89 13.42
N ARG A 100 12.15 -0.38 14.15
CA ARG A 100 12.39 0.35 15.41
C ARG A 100 11.83 -0.36 16.65
N GLY A 101 11.55 -1.67 16.56
CA GLY A 101 11.07 -2.46 17.69
C GLY A 101 9.61 -2.22 18.06
N VAL A 102 8.86 -1.49 17.27
CA VAL A 102 7.43 -1.22 17.46
C VAL A 102 6.65 -1.56 16.20
N PRO A 103 5.35 -1.91 16.32
CA PRO A 103 4.53 -2.09 15.12
C PRO A 103 4.29 -0.77 14.41
N VAL A 104 4.06 -0.84 13.10
CA VAL A 104 3.73 0.31 12.26
C VAL A 104 2.34 0.10 11.69
N VAL A 105 1.47 1.07 11.88
CA VAL A 105 0.14 1.10 11.25
C VAL A 105 0.12 2.24 10.25
N SER A 106 -0.26 1.94 9.02
CA SER A 106 -0.33 2.91 7.94
C SER A 106 -1.58 2.74 7.11
N VAL A 107 -1.97 3.81 6.44
CA VAL A 107 -3.08 3.81 5.48
C VAL A 107 -2.65 4.55 4.22
N GLY A 108 -3.25 4.17 3.10
CA GLY A 108 -2.96 4.75 1.79
C GLY A 108 -2.80 3.67 0.74
N GLY A 109 -2.13 4.00 -0.33
CA GLY A 109 -1.86 3.07 -1.40
C GLY A 109 -1.67 3.78 -2.74
N PRO A 110 -1.30 3.01 -3.79
CA PRO A 110 -1.07 3.58 -5.11
C PRO A 110 -2.36 4.09 -5.75
N CYS A 111 -2.30 5.29 -6.33
CA CYS A 111 -3.39 5.93 -7.04
C CYS A 111 -2.89 6.43 -8.40
N PRO A 112 -3.57 6.09 -9.53
CA PRO A 112 -4.66 5.11 -9.60
C PRO A 112 -4.21 3.73 -9.12
N ALA A 113 -5.14 2.81 -8.95
CA ALA A 113 -4.81 1.46 -8.51
C ALA A 113 -3.72 0.84 -9.38
N ASP A 114 -2.77 0.14 -8.78
CA ASP A 114 -1.71 -0.58 -9.51
C ASP A 114 -2.27 -1.90 -10.06
N VAL A 115 -2.96 -1.81 -11.18
CA VAL A 115 -3.64 -2.95 -11.79
C VAL A 115 -2.66 -4.06 -12.18
N SER A 116 -1.50 -3.69 -12.71
CA SER A 116 -0.48 -4.68 -13.09
C SER A 116 0.03 -5.46 -11.89
N GLY A 117 0.28 -4.79 -10.77
CA GLY A 117 0.68 -5.42 -9.52
C GLY A 117 -0.39 -6.32 -8.93
N LEU A 118 -1.64 -5.90 -8.98
CA LEU A 118 -2.77 -6.69 -8.50
C LEU A 118 -2.99 -7.93 -9.36
N ARG A 119 -2.83 -7.82 -10.68
CA ARG A 119 -2.87 -8.98 -11.59
C ARG A 119 -1.74 -9.95 -11.30
N ALA A 120 -0.53 -9.45 -11.13
CA ALA A 120 0.64 -10.28 -10.78
C ALA A 120 0.44 -11.02 -9.46
N ALA A 121 -0.27 -10.42 -8.52
CA ALA A 121 -0.61 -11.04 -7.24
C ALA A 121 -1.80 -12.01 -7.31
N GLY A 122 -2.44 -12.14 -8.49
CA GLY A 122 -3.61 -13.01 -8.68
C GLY A 122 -4.91 -12.45 -8.11
N LEU A 123 -4.95 -11.17 -7.78
CA LEU A 123 -6.13 -10.53 -7.15
C LEU A 123 -7.08 -9.90 -8.16
N LEU A 124 -6.64 -9.72 -9.39
CA LEU A 124 -7.45 -9.28 -10.53
C LEU A 124 -7.17 -10.22 -11.70
N GLY A 125 -8.22 -10.54 -12.46
CA GLY A 125 -8.09 -11.27 -13.71
C GLY A 125 -7.61 -10.37 -14.84
N ASP A 126 -7.16 -10.98 -15.95
CA ASP A 126 -6.66 -10.26 -17.12
C ASP A 126 -7.75 -9.42 -17.80
N ASP A 127 -9.01 -9.84 -17.65
CA ASP A 127 -10.17 -9.17 -18.25
C ASP A 127 -10.81 -8.13 -17.30
N ASP A 128 -10.38 -8.06 -16.05
CA ASP A 128 -10.87 -7.07 -15.11
C ASP A 128 -10.33 -5.69 -15.47
N GLY A 129 -11.22 -4.73 -15.56
CA GLY A 129 -10.88 -3.35 -15.88
C GLY A 129 -11.92 -2.38 -15.34
N PRO A 130 -11.62 -1.07 -15.37
CA PRO A 130 -12.58 -0.08 -14.94
C PRO A 130 -13.82 -0.10 -15.82
N PRO A 131 -15.00 0.25 -15.26
CA PRO A 131 -16.21 0.36 -16.06
C PRO A 131 -16.05 1.42 -17.14
N ALA A 132 -16.71 1.17 -18.27
CA ALA A 132 -16.67 2.08 -19.42
C ALA A 132 -17.40 3.39 -19.13
#